data_7ba4bf10b0bd3b2b2086b8127a5aa1ec
#
_entry.id   7ba4bf10b0bd3b2b2086b8127a5aa1ec
#
_cell.length_a   1.000
_cell.length_b   1.000
_cell.length_c   1.000
_cell.angle_alpha   90.00
_cell.angle_beta   90.00
_cell.angle_gamma   90.00
#
_symmetry.space_group_name_H-M   'P 1'
#
loop_
_entity.id
_entity.type
_entity.pdbx_description
1 polymer ?
#
loop_
_entity_poly.entity_id
_entity_poly.type
_entity_poly.pdbx_seq_one_letter_code
_entity_poly.pdbx_strand_id
1 'polypeptide(L)'
;VASLDLYPGINSEYYVDDVCYFYDPNPIILDPLNLAVSNISAISALTGQNINPTVEVINLGATPINSFDIEFDYNGNVITENITGLSLSTVNSYQVTFSNTITLLAGTTPCEARIFNINGLPNDDNSSDDTLSSQTQAITPAAGKLVVGEEATGTWCQWCPRGAVALNWMDHD
;
A
#
# COMPACT_ATOMS: atom_id res chain seq x y z
N VAL A 1 38.33 -11.47 -14.56
CA VAL A 1 37.05 -11.26 -15.25
C VAL A 1 36.03 -12.18 -14.59
N ALA A 2 35.04 -11.61 -13.94
CA ALA A 2 33.93 -12.36 -13.37
C ALA A 2 32.77 -12.35 -14.36
N SER A 3 32.25 -13.53 -14.73
CA SER A 3 31.02 -13.64 -15.52
C SER A 3 29.83 -13.68 -14.57
N LEU A 4 28.83 -12.85 -14.82
CA LEU A 4 27.56 -12.87 -14.12
C LEU A 4 26.51 -13.41 -15.11
N ASP A 5 25.99 -14.60 -14.83
CA ASP A 5 24.90 -15.17 -15.63
C ASP A 5 23.56 -14.62 -15.12
N LEU A 6 23.03 -13.62 -15.82
CA LEU A 6 21.80 -12.91 -15.43
C LEU A 6 20.53 -13.61 -15.94
N TYR A 7 20.64 -14.60 -16.84
CA TYR A 7 19.50 -15.32 -17.40
C TYR A 7 19.86 -16.78 -17.65
N PRO A 8 19.60 -17.69 -16.69
CA PRO A 8 19.83 -19.11 -16.90
C PRO A 8 18.93 -19.62 -18.04
N GLY A 9 19.57 -20.05 -19.13
CA GLY A 9 18.89 -20.60 -20.30
C GLY A 9 19.07 -19.85 -21.63
N ILE A 10 19.72 -18.69 -21.59
CA ILE A 10 20.17 -17.97 -22.78
C ILE A 10 21.71 -17.98 -22.75
N ASN A 11 22.35 -18.57 -23.73
CA ASN A 11 23.82 -18.54 -23.91
C ASN A 11 24.28 -17.09 -24.23
N SER A 12 24.17 -16.19 -23.27
CA SER A 12 24.65 -14.83 -23.36
C SER A 12 25.70 -14.63 -22.28
N GLU A 13 26.95 -14.51 -22.68
CA GLU A 13 28.03 -14.11 -21.77
C GLU A 13 28.05 -12.60 -21.70
N TYR A 14 27.86 -12.07 -20.50
CA TYR A 14 28.05 -10.64 -20.20
C TYR A 14 29.41 -10.44 -19.56
N TYR A 15 30.26 -9.66 -20.17
CA TYR A 15 31.52 -9.25 -19.59
C TYR A 15 31.29 -7.95 -18.80
N VAL A 16 31.46 -8.00 -17.52
CA VAL A 16 31.49 -6.81 -16.66
C VAL A 16 32.94 -6.40 -16.52
N ASP A 17 33.30 -5.29 -17.14
CA ASP A 17 34.61 -4.68 -17.00
C ASP A 17 34.54 -3.71 -15.82
N ASP A 18 35.60 -3.64 -15.00
CA ASP A 18 35.73 -2.74 -13.85
C ASP A 18 34.72 -2.96 -12.70
N VAL A 19 34.67 -4.16 -12.15
CA VAL A 19 34.03 -4.37 -10.82
C VAL A 19 34.95 -3.78 -9.74
N CYS A 20 34.66 -2.58 -9.29
CA CYS A 20 35.34 -1.97 -8.16
C CYS A 20 34.66 -2.38 -6.85
N TYR A 21 35.39 -3.04 -5.98
CA TYR A 21 34.98 -3.23 -4.58
C TYR A 21 35.49 -2.03 -3.78
N PHE A 22 34.58 -1.26 -3.24
CA PHE A 22 34.90 -0.19 -2.30
C PHE A 22 34.86 -0.78 -0.88
N TYR A 23 35.93 -0.60 -0.13
CA TYR A 23 35.87 -0.75 1.31
C TYR A 23 35.15 0.48 1.87
N ASP A 24 33.92 0.32 2.36
CA ASP A 24 33.25 1.36 3.10
C ASP A 24 33.73 1.30 4.57
N PRO A 25 34.47 2.29 5.04
CA PRO A 25 34.89 2.36 6.44
C PRO A 25 33.71 2.60 7.40
N ASN A 26 32.54 2.98 6.90
CA ASN A 26 31.31 3.13 7.65
C ASN A 26 30.21 2.22 7.07
N PRO A 27 30.24 0.91 7.35
CA PRO A 27 29.15 0.04 6.93
C PRO A 27 27.83 0.56 7.50
N ILE A 28 26.76 0.47 6.71
CA ILE A 28 25.40 0.74 7.21
C ILE A 28 25.14 -0.30 8.31
N ILE A 29 25.13 0.14 9.56
CA ILE A 29 24.73 -0.69 10.69
C ILE A 29 23.21 -0.55 10.78
N LEU A 30 22.50 -1.63 10.51
CA LEU A 30 21.06 -1.69 10.70
C LEU A 30 20.77 -1.69 12.21
N ASP A 31 19.68 -1.04 12.60
CA ASP A 31 19.13 -1.17 13.93
C ASP A 31 18.85 -2.65 14.23
N PRO A 32 19.06 -3.14 15.44
CA PRO A 32 18.74 -4.53 15.78
C PRO A 32 17.28 -4.88 15.52
N LEU A 33 16.37 -4.04 15.93
CA LEU A 33 14.92 -4.18 15.71
C LEU A 33 14.36 -2.86 15.18
N ASN A 34 13.83 -2.85 13.96
CA ASN A 34 13.16 -1.68 13.38
C ASN A 34 12.09 -2.13 12.39
N LEU A 35 10.83 -1.81 12.67
CA LEU A 35 9.71 -1.98 11.77
C LEU A 35 9.13 -0.59 11.48
N ALA A 36 9.01 -0.21 10.23
CA ALA A 36 8.52 1.10 9.83
C ALA A 36 7.16 1.01 9.12
N VAL A 37 6.31 2.02 9.28
CA VAL A 37 5.13 2.21 8.42
C VAL A 37 5.59 2.86 7.12
N SER A 38 5.56 2.09 6.03
CA SER A 38 6.10 2.53 4.73
C SER A 38 5.05 3.21 3.84
N ASN A 39 3.78 2.78 3.93
CA ASN A 39 2.72 3.33 3.09
C ASN A 39 1.33 3.13 3.70
N ILE A 40 0.45 4.10 3.49
CA ILE A 40 -0.99 3.98 3.67
C ILE A 40 -1.60 4.00 2.26
N SER A 41 -2.29 2.93 1.87
CA SER A 41 -2.92 2.86 0.55
C SER A 41 -3.93 3.99 0.37
N ALA A 42 -3.87 4.66 -0.77
CA ALA A 42 -4.77 5.79 -1.06
C ALA A 42 -6.24 5.35 -0.98
N ILE A 43 -7.02 6.07 -0.17
CA ILE A 43 -8.44 5.82 -0.01
C ILE A 43 -9.21 6.96 -0.70
N SER A 44 -9.90 6.61 -1.80
CA SER A 44 -10.77 7.54 -2.54
C SER A 44 -12.05 6.80 -2.93
N ALA A 45 -13.19 7.23 -2.38
CA ALA A 45 -14.47 6.57 -2.59
C ALA A 45 -15.64 7.54 -2.31
N LEU A 46 -16.87 7.03 -2.23
CA LEU A 46 -18.04 7.84 -1.93
C LEU A 46 -18.18 8.11 -0.42
N THR A 47 -18.69 9.28 -0.10
CA THR A 47 -19.07 9.63 1.28
C THR A 47 -20.08 8.62 1.83
N GLY A 48 -19.82 8.17 3.07
CA GLY A 48 -20.65 7.16 3.75
C GLY A 48 -20.31 5.72 3.39
N GLN A 49 -19.38 5.48 2.48
CA GLN A 49 -18.92 4.13 2.15
C GLN A 49 -18.02 3.58 3.27
N ASN A 50 -18.20 2.30 3.58
CA ASN A 50 -17.35 1.58 4.51
C ASN A 50 -16.16 0.98 3.76
N ILE A 51 -14.95 1.23 4.28
CA ILE A 51 -13.68 0.81 3.68
C ILE A 51 -12.84 0.08 4.72
N ASN A 52 -12.19 -0.99 4.34
CA ASN A 52 -11.12 -1.63 5.11
C ASN A 52 -9.79 -0.96 4.76
N PRO A 53 -9.18 -0.18 5.65
CA PRO A 53 -7.89 0.43 5.37
C PRO A 53 -6.81 -0.61 5.12
N THR A 54 -5.82 -0.23 4.31
CA THR A 54 -4.67 -1.07 4.01
C THR A 54 -3.39 -0.27 4.22
N VAL A 55 -2.49 -0.83 5.01
CA VAL A 55 -1.22 -0.21 5.40
C VAL A 55 -0.08 -1.17 5.06
N GLU A 56 1.01 -0.67 4.55
CA GLU A 56 2.23 -1.43 4.32
C GLU A 56 3.28 -1.08 5.37
N VAL A 57 3.89 -2.11 5.94
CA VAL A 57 5.02 -1.99 6.85
C VAL A 57 6.25 -2.65 6.26
N ILE A 58 7.44 -2.19 6.63
CA ILE A 58 8.72 -2.72 6.15
C ILE A 58 9.65 -2.97 7.33
N ASN A 59 10.33 -4.11 7.33
CA ASN A 59 11.37 -4.39 8.30
C ASN A 59 12.69 -3.73 7.86
N LEU A 60 13.11 -2.69 8.56
CA LEU A 60 14.39 -1.99 8.34
C LEU A 60 15.48 -2.45 9.32
N GLY A 61 15.14 -3.30 10.30
CA GLY A 61 16.04 -3.85 11.26
C GLY A 61 16.74 -5.14 10.81
N ALA A 62 17.71 -5.58 11.59
CA ALA A 62 18.45 -6.83 11.37
C ALA A 62 17.67 -8.07 11.84
N THR A 63 16.75 -7.90 12.80
CA THR A 63 15.97 -8.99 13.40
C THR A 63 14.68 -9.22 12.60
N PRO A 64 14.33 -10.48 12.27
CA PRO A 64 13.04 -10.79 11.66
C PRO A 64 11.86 -10.38 12.56
N ILE A 65 10.82 -9.81 11.97
CA ILE A 65 9.60 -9.46 12.68
C ILE A 65 8.63 -10.64 12.66
N ASN A 66 8.22 -11.08 13.85
CA ASN A 66 7.31 -12.21 14.03
C ASN A 66 5.90 -11.78 14.45
N SER A 67 5.81 -10.62 15.10
CA SER A 67 4.54 -10.05 15.57
C SER A 67 4.63 -8.55 15.76
N PHE A 68 3.51 -7.86 15.63
CA PHE A 68 3.33 -6.45 15.98
C PHE A 68 1.85 -6.13 16.09
N ASP A 69 1.54 -5.03 16.76
CA ASP A 69 0.22 -4.40 16.74
C ASP A 69 0.26 -3.19 15.81
N ILE A 70 -0.84 -2.94 15.13
CA ILE A 70 -1.01 -1.76 14.29
C ILE A 70 -2.37 -1.12 14.54
N GLU A 71 -2.38 0.19 14.70
CA GLU A 71 -3.61 0.98 14.77
C GLU A 71 -3.74 1.90 13.58
N PHE A 72 -4.97 2.18 13.20
CA PHE A 72 -5.34 3.14 12.18
C PHE A 72 -6.35 4.11 12.78
N ASP A 73 -5.95 5.37 12.91
CA ASP A 73 -6.81 6.46 13.35
C ASP A 73 -7.42 7.16 12.13
N TYR A 74 -8.72 7.23 12.10
CA TYR A 74 -9.48 7.98 11.12
C TYR A 74 -10.38 8.98 11.82
N ASN A 75 -9.94 10.24 11.88
CA ASN A 75 -10.68 11.33 12.53
C ASN A 75 -11.10 11.02 13.98
N GLY A 76 -10.20 10.40 14.76
CA GLY A 76 -10.43 10.00 16.15
C GLY A 76 -11.15 8.65 16.30
N ASN A 77 -11.49 7.97 15.22
CA ASN A 77 -11.97 6.59 15.25
C ASN A 77 -10.79 5.64 15.04
N VAL A 78 -10.34 4.99 16.11
CA VAL A 78 -9.17 4.10 16.09
C VAL A 78 -9.62 2.66 15.95
N ILE A 79 -9.05 1.96 14.98
CA ILE A 79 -9.19 0.51 14.79
C ILE A 79 -7.81 -0.13 14.91
N THR A 80 -7.73 -1.34 15.46
CA THR A 80 -6.46 -2.02 15.77
C THR A 80 -6.47 -3.44 15.20
N GLU A 81 -5.32 -3.90 14.69
CA GLU A 81 -5.07 -5.27 14.31
C GLU A 81 -3.86 -5.82 15.08
N ASN A 82 -3.92 -7.08 15.48
CA ASN A 82 -2.81 -7.82 16.05
C ASN A 82 -2.28 -8.82 15.02
N ILE A 83 -1.05 -8.64 14.60
CA ILE A 83 -0.39 -9.45 13.59
C ILE A 83 0.59 -10.40 14.28
N THR A 84 0.42 -11.69 14.04
CA THR A 84 1.25 -12.75 14.64
C THR A 84 1.58 -13.84 13.63
N GLY A 85 2.61 -14.63 13.93
CA GLY A 85 2.98 -15.75 13.07
C GLY A 85 3.69 -15.37 11.78
N LEU A 86 4.25 -14.16 11.71
CA LEU A 86 5.08 -13.71 10.60
C LEU A 86 6.51 -14.25 10.69
N SER A 87 7.25 -14.07 9.62
CA SER A 87 8.71 -14.16 9.56
C SER A 87 9.18 -13.14 8.51
N LEU A 88 8.99 -11.85 8.85
CA LEU A 88 9.32 -10.75 7.94
C LEU A 88 10.80 -10.43 8.04
N SER A 89 11.56 -10.85 7.06
CA SER A 89 13.02 -10.62 6.99
C SER A 89 13.33 -9.16 6.68
N THR A 90 14.58 -8.77 6.96
CA THR A 90 15.12 -7.44 6.63
C THR A 90 14.81 -7.01 5.20
N VAL A 91 14.43 -5.75 5.00
CA VAL A 91 14.08 -5.09 3.72
C VAL A 91 12.83 -5.67 3.04
N ASN A 92 12.12 -6.60 3.67
CA ASN A 92 10.85 -7.09 3.17
C ASN A 92 9.69 -6.28 3.75
N SER A 93 8.63 -6.14 2.95
CA SER A 93 7.40 -5.49 3.38
C SER A 93 6.27 -6.49 3.61
N TYR A 94 5.29 -6.06 4.40
CA TYR A 94 4.07 -6.79 4.68
C TYR A 94 2.87 -5.85 4.62
N GLN A 95 1.82 -6.26 3.94
CA GLN A 95 0.60 -5.49 3.81
C GLN A 95 -0.45 -5.96 4.80
N VAL A 96 -0.90 -5.05 5.67
CA VAL A 96 -1.99 -5.25 6.61
C VAL A 96 -3.27 -4.67 6.03
N THR A 97 -4.31 -5.49 5.90
CA THR A 97 -5.68 -5.02 5.63
C THR A 97 -6.48 -5.18 6.91
N PHE A 98 -7.01 -4.09 7.43
CA PHE A 98 -7.79 -4.10 8.66
C PHE A 98 -9.09 -4.88 8.48
N SER A 99 -9.46 -5.69 9.47
CA SER A 99 -10.73 -6.44 9.49
C SER A 99 -11.92 -5.53 9.77
N ASN A 100 -11.70 -4.50 10.59
CA ASN A 100 -12.67 -3.47 10.88
C ASN A 100 -12.69 -2.39 9.80
N THR A 101 -13.86 -1.83 9.52
CA THR A 101 -14.06 -0.78 8.52
C THR A 101 -14.07 0.61 9.15
N ILE A 102 -13.70 1.60 8.34
CA ILE A 102 -13.97 3.02 8.60
C ILE A 102 -15.09 3.48 7.67
N THR A 103 -15.93 4.43 8.13
CA THR A 103 -16.96 5.07 7.29
C THR A 103 -16.44 6.41 6.81
N LEU A 104 -16.34 6.59 5.48
CA LEU A 104 -15.74 7.79 4.90
C LEU A 104 -16.59 9.04 5.12
N LEU A 105 -15.97 10.07 5.65
CA LEU A 105 -16.53 11.42 5.82
C LEU A 105 -16.38 12.23 4.53
N ALA A 106 -17.27 13.17 4.29
CA ALA A 106 -17.25 14.03 3.11
C ALA A 106 -15.97 14.88 3.02
N GLY A 107 -15.39 14.96 1.84
CA GLY A 107 -14.20 15.76 1.56
C GLY A 107 -12.90 15.07 1.98
N THR A 108 -11.91 15.86 2.37
CA THR A 108 -10.59 15.37 2.78
C THR A 108 -10.54 15.21 4.29
N THR A 109 -10.20 14.02 4.76
CA THR A 109 -10.11 13.68 6.18
C THR A 109 -8.73 13.12 6.51
N PRO A 110 -8.03 13.61 7.56
CA PRO A 110 -6.74 13.06 7.97
C PRO A 110 -6.89 11.64 8.52
N CYS A 111 -5.87 10.84 8.28
CA CYS A 111 -5.72 9.52 8.87
C CYS A 111 -4.25 9.27 9.23
N GLU A 112 -4.04 8.36 10.16
CA GLU A 112 -2.72 8.00 10.66
C GLU A 112 -2.66 6.50 10.92
N ALA A 113 -1.54 5.87 10.59
CA ALA A 113 -1.23 4.50 10.97
C ALA A 113 -0.05 4.50 11.93
N ARG A 114 -0.11 3.70 13.00
CA ARG A 114 0.95 3.54 13.98
C ARG A 114 1.14 2.07 14.36
N ILE A 115 2.40 1.65 14.42
CA ILE A 115 2.80 0.32 14.88
C ILE A 115 3.36 0.38 16.30
N PHE A 116 3.23 -0.72 17.04
CA PHE A 116 3.74 -0.88 18.41
C PHE A 116 3.78 -2.37 18.80
N ASN A 117 4.28 -2.70 19.98
CA ASN A 117 4.43 -4.07 20.48
C ASN A 117 5.16 -5.01 19.52
N ILE A 118 6.26 -4.51 18.92
CA ILE A 118 7.02 -5.23 17.90
C ILE A 118 7.82 -6.36 18.56
N ASN A 119 7.58 -7.61 18.14
CA ASN A 119 8.14 -8.82 18.74
C ASN A 119 7.94 -8.91 20.27
N GLY A 120 6.85 -8.33 20.78
CA GLY A 120 6.52 -8.28 22.22
C GLY A 120 7.24 -7.19 23.00
N LEU A 121 7.97 -6.30 22.34
CA LEU A 121 8.56 -5.10 22.92
C LEU A 121 7.66 -3.88 22.63
N PRO A 122 7.46 -2.96 23.59
CA PRO A 122 6.55 -1.83 23.42
C PRO A 122 6.98 -0.88 22.30
N ASN A 123 8.27 -0.72 22.08
CA ASN A 123 8.89 0.09 21.03
C ASN A 123 10.05 -0.69 20.40
N ASP A 124 10.45 -0.30 19.21
CA ASP A 124 11.69 -0.73 18.58
C ASP A 124 12.82 0.30 18.77
N ASP A 125 13.89 0.17 17.98
CA ASP A 125 15.09 1.00 18.15
C ASP A 125 14.95 2.37 17.44
N ASN A 126 13.91 2.57 16.58
CA ASN A 126 13.69 3.81 15.85
C ASN A 126 12.20 4.21 15.80
N SER A 127 11.70 4.81 16.85
CA SER A 127 10.30 5.23 16.93
C SER A 127 9.90 6.39 16.00
N SER A 128 10.82 6.92 15.20
CA SER A 128 10.51 8.04 14.29
C SER A 128 9.78 7.61 13.01
N ASP A 129 9.80 6.33 12.67
CA ASP A 129 9.15 5.73 11.51
C ASP A 129 8.00 4.77 11.87
N ASP A 130 7.67 4.66 13.17
CA ASP A 130 6.53 3.90 13.67
C ASP A 130 5.18 4.46 13.23
N THR A 131 5.13 5.71 12.81
CA THR A 131 3.90 6.44 12.52
C THR A 131 3.96 7.10 11.15
N LEU A 132 2.89 6.94 10.37
CA LEU A 132 2.71 7.61 9.09
C LEU A 132 1.34 8.28 9.02
N SER A 133 1.33 9.59 8.71
CA SER A 133 0.10 10.34 8.48
C SER A 133 -0.21 10.47 7.00
N SER A 134 -1.49 10.43 6.65
CA SER A 134 -2.00 10.56 5.29
C SER A 134 -3.38 11.24 5.30
N GLN A 135 -4.04 11.26 4.14
CA GLN A 135 -5.38 11.82 3.99
C GLN A 135 -6.23 10.90 3.11
N THR A 136 -7.48 10.75 3.48
CA THR A 136 -8.50 10.13 2.63
C THR A 136 -9.26 11.21 1.87
N GLN A 137 -9.83 10.86 0.73
CA GLN A 137 -10.70 11.75 -0.03
C GLN A 137 -12.02 11.05 -0.34
N ALA A 138 -13.13 11.63 0.12
CA ALA A 138 -14.45 11.12 -0.20
C ALA A 138 -15.29 12.14 -0.96
N ILE A 139 -15.92 11.67 -2.02
CA ILE A 139 -16.72 12.48 -2.93
C ILE A 139 -18.20 12.32 -2.56
N THR A 140 -18.88 13.43 -2.33
CA THR A 140 -20.33 13.44 -2.19
C THR A 140 -20.94 13.76 -3.55
N PRO A 141 -21.67 12.82 -4.18
CA PRO A 141 -22.38 13.12 -5.41
C PRO A 141 -23.37 14.26 -5.19
N ALA A 142 -23.42 15.20 -6.12
CA ALA A 142 -24.41 16.29 -6.03
C ALA A 142 -25.81 15.71 -6.27
N ALA A 143 -26.72 15.97 -5.34
CA ALA A 143 -28.11 15.53 -5.47
C ALA A 143 -28.75 16.05 -6.77
N GLY A 144 -29.46 15.19 -7.47
CA GLY A 144 -30.17 15.54 -8.71
C GLY A 144 -29.29 15.75 -9.95
N LYS A 145 -27.98 15.45 -9.88
CA LYS A 145 -27.15 15.42 -11.08
C LYS A 145 -27.28 14.06 -11.76
N LEU A 146 -27.63 14.11 -13.05
CA LEU A 146 -27.60 12.96 -13.94
C LEU A 146 -26.21 12.86 -14.58
N VAL A 147 -25.70 11.65 -14.70
CA VAL A 147 -24.50 11.38 -15.49
C VAL A 147 -24.93 11.30 -16.96
N VAL A 148 -24.33 12.12 -17.81
CA VAL A 148 -24.53 12.01 -19.27
C VAL A 148 -23.45 11.05 -19.80
N GLY A 149 -23.86 9.90 -20.28
CA GLY A 149 -23.00 8.98 -21.01
C GLY A 149 -23.15 9.26 -22.52
N GLU A 150 -22.05 9.53 -23.22
CA GLU A 150 -22.00 9.72 -24.65
C GLU A 150 -21.21 8.59 -25.31
N GLU A 151 -21.78 7.97 -26.34
CA GLU A 151 -21.13 6.99 -27.17
C GLU A 151 -20.91 7.52 -28.58
N ALA A 152 -19.66 7.64 -29.00
CA ALA A 152 -19.34 7.89 -30.39
C ALA A 152 -19.54 6.60 -31.21
N THR A 153 -20.58 6.55 -32.02
CA THR A 153 -20.94 5.35 -32.78
C THR A 153 -21.09 5.66 -34.27
N GLY A 154 -21.09 4.61 -35.11
CA GLY A 154 -21.30 4.70 -36.52
C GLY A 154 -21.60 3.32 -37.12
N THR A 155 -22.20 3.31 -38.34
CA THR A 155 -22.60 2.07 -39.01
C THR A 155 -21.44 1.11 -39.32
N TRP A 156 -20.23 1.59 -39.27
CA TRP A 156 -18.96 0.85 -39.45
C TRP A 156 -18.38 0.28 -38.15
N CYS A 157 -18.96 0.58 -37.00
CA CYS A 157 -18.44 0.18 -35.70
C CYS A 157 -19.03 -1.17 -35.26
N GLN A 158 -18.22 -2.23 -35.35
CA GLN A 158 -18.63 -3.59 -34.97
C GLN A 158 -18.87 -3.79 -33.46
N TRP A 159 -18.30 -2.95 -32.60
CA TRP A 159 -18.34 -3.06 -31.15
C TRP A 159 -19.35 -2.12 -30.47
N CYS A 160 -19.81 -1.11 -31.19
CA CYS A 160 -20.73 -0.10 -30.66
C CYS A 160 -22.08 -0.64 -30.14
N PRO A 161 -22.64 -1.73 -30.65
CA PRO A 161 -23.86 -2.31 -30.05
C PRO A 161 -23.67 -2.75 -28.59
N ARG A 162 -22.43 -3.09 -28.18
CA ARG A 162 -22.12 -3.43 -26.78
C ARG A 162 -22.09 -2.20 -25.89
N GLY A 163 -21.56 -1.08 -26.39
CA GLY A 163 -21.60 0.21 -25.71
C GLY A 163 -23.01 0.69 -25.47
N ALA A 164 -23.87 0.62 -26.49
CA ALA A 164 -25.28 0.97 -26.37
C ALA A 164 -26.02 0.13 -25.32
N VAL A 165 -25.73 -1.17 -25.22
CA VAL A 165 -26.29 -2.03 -24.15
C VAL A 165 -25.82 -1.60 -22.77
N ALA A 166 -24.53 -1.26 -22.62
CA ALA A 166 -23.99 -0.78 -21.35
C ALA A 166 -24.62 0.54 -20.91
N LEU A 167 -24.79 1.50 -21.82
CA LEU A 167 -25.46 2.77 -21.55
C LEU A 167 -26.93 2.56 -21.16
N ASN A 168 -27.64 1.63 -21.84
CA ASN A 168 -29.01 1.31 -21.48
C ASN A 168 -29.17 0.69 -20.10
N TRP A 169 -28.21 -0.11 -19.66
CA TRP A 169 -28.19 -0.62 -18.27
C TRP A 169 -27.98 0.48 -17.25
N MET A 170 -27.10 1.44 -17.55
CA MET A 170 -26.82 2.58 -16.65
C MET A 170 -28.02 3.54 -16.52
N ASP A 171 -28.96 3.53 -17.45
CA ASP A 171 -30.18 4.37 -17.43
C ASP A 171 -31.30 3.76 -16.56
N HIS A 172 -31.18 2.47 -16.20
CA HIS A 172 -32.22 1.72 -15.48
C HIS A 172 -31.86 1.38 -14.03
N ASP A 173 -30.64 1.70 -13.56
CA ASP A 173 -30.18 1.56 -12.17
C ASP A 173 -30.24 2.91 -11.43
#